data_bfc92887c99a85230becc4c9b2683053
#
_entry.id   bfc92887c99a85230becc4c9b2683053
#
_cell.length_a   1.000
_cell.length_b   1.000
_cell.length_c   1.000
_cell.angle_alpha   90.00
_cell.angle_beta   90.00
_cell.angle_gamma   90.00
#
_symmetry.space_group_name_H-M   'P 1'
#
loop_
_entity.id
_entity.type
_entity.pdbx_description
1 polymer ?
#
loop_
_entity_poly.entity_id
_entity_poly.type
_entity_poly.pdbx_seq_one_letter_code
_entity_poly.pdbx_strand_id
1 'polypeptide(L)'
;CGYSRIFKNVCKKCGVEDQIKACGPGVERIEEEIKEIFPKARLIVLSSDTMNNHKILNQTVEKIKNNKVDIVIGTQMIAKGHDFPNLKLVGIVDSDVGLSGGDLRASERTFQVLQQVSGRSGRHSKKEEDKGVVLIQTYDSKNPIINAIAKNNRNEFFDKELVSRQYAKMPPYGRLA
;
A
#
# COMPACT_ATOMS: atom_id res chain seq x y z
N CYS A 1 -19.40 -7.33 -6.07
CA CYS A 1 -20.53 -8.07 -6.67
C CYS A 1 -20.80 -9.42 -5.99
N GLY A 2 -20.04 -9.84 -4.99
CA GLY A 2 -20.26 -11.09 -4.24
C GLY A 2 -20.08 -12.39 -5.06
N TYR A 3 -19.53 -12.32 -6.27
CA TYR A 3 -19.28 -13.52 -7.07
C TYR A 3 -18.13 -14.31 -6.47
N SER A 4 -18.40 -15.55 -6.09
CA SER A 4 -17.40 -16.53 -5.65
C SER A 4 -17.40 -17.74 -6.57
N ARG A 5 -16.25 -18.34 -6.77
CA ARG A 5 -16.09 -19.54 -7.59
C ARG A 5 -15.06 -20.46 -6.97
N ILE A 6 -15.35 -21.76 -7.02
CA ILE A 6 -14.36 -22.78 -6.62
C ILE A 6 -13.16 -22.65 -7.57
N PHE A 7 -11.98 -22.42 -6.97
CA PHE A 7 -10.73 -22.39 -7.71
C PHE A 7 -10.41 -23.78 -8.24
N LYS A 8 -10.25 -23.88 -9.56
CA LYS A 8 -9.74 -25.10 -10.21
C LYS A 8 -8.35 -24.77 -10.72
N ASN A 9 -7.36 -25.50 -10.26
CA ASN A 9 -5.94 -25.30 -10.64
C ASN A 9 -5.63 -25.69 -12.10
N VAL A 10 -6.63 -25.69 -12.95
CA VAL A 10 -6.55 -26.05 -14.38
C VAL A 10 -6.95 -24.83 -15.21
N CYS A 11 -6.09 -24.45 -16.13
CA CYS A 11 -6.42 -23.41 -17.09
C CYS A 11 -7.55 -23.87 -18.04
N LYS A 12 -8.66 -23.15 -18.06
CA LYS A 12 -9.82 -23.52 -18.92
C LYS A 12 -9.54 -23.43 -20.41
N LYS A 13 -8.54 -22.65 -20.81
CA LYS A 13 -8.24 -22.41 -22.22
C LYS A 13 -7.26 -23.44 -22.80
N CYS A 14 -6.27 -23.86 -22.02
CA CYS A 14 -5.22 -24.78 -22.48
C CYS A 14 -5.21 -26.12 -21.72
N GLY A 15 -6.02 -26.30 -20.67
CA GLY A 15 -6.10 -27.56 -19.90
C GLY A 15 -4.89 -27.85 -19.01
N VAL A 16 -3.88 -26.99 -18.97
CA VAL A 16 -2.65 -27.23 -18.21
C VAL A 16 -2.91 -26.96 -16.73
N GLU A 17 -2.41 -27.85 -15.86
CA GLU A 17 -2.47 -27.75 -14.40
C GLU A 17 -1.34 -26.84 -13.87
N ASP A 18 -1.51 -26.29 -12.66
CA ASP A 18 -0.52 -25.49 -11.92
C ASP A 18 0.02 -24.23 -12.63
N GLN A 19 -0.66 -23.75 -13.65
CA GLN A 19 -0.29 -22.52 -14.36
C GLN A 19 -0.91 -21.26 -13.74
N ILE A 20 -1.87 -21.41 -12.82
CA ILE A 20 -2.53 -20.28 -12.17
C ILE A 20 -1.84 -20.06 -10.84
N LYS A 21 -1.06 -18.97 -10.75
CA LYS A 21 -0.39 -18.55 -9.52
C LYS A 21 -1.13 -17.36 -8.90
N ALA A 22 -1.24 -17.35 -7.58
CA ALA A 22 -1.69 -16.17 -6.87
C ALA A 22 -0.69 -15.03 -7.08
N CYS A 23 -1.17 -13.88 -7.54
CA CYS A 23 -0.36 -12.69 -7.70
C CYS A 23 -0.50 -11.79 -6.47
N GLY A 24 0.63 -11.48 -5.85
CA GLY A 24 0.73 -10.62 -4.69
C GLY A 24 0.31 -11.27 -3.37
N PRO A 25 0.83 -10.75 -2.26
CA PRO A 25 0.40 -11.18 -0.93
C PRO A 25 -0.98 -10.57 -0.64
N GLY A 26 -2.02 -11.41 -0.60
CA GLY A 26 -3.31 -10.99 -0.07
C GLY A 26 -3.20 -10.59 1.40
N VAL A 27 -4.15 -9.80 1.88
CA VAL A 27 -4.19 -9.34 3.27
C VAL A 27 -4.24 -10.53 4.24
N GLU A 28 -4.94 -11.58 3.84
CA GLU A 28 -5.10 -12.82 4.59
C GLU A 28 -3.75 -13.55 4.76
N ARG A 29 -2.97 -13.64 3.71
CA ARG A 29 -1.65 -14.27 3.78
C ARG A 29 -0.68 -13.48 4.67
N ILE A 30 -0.69 -12.15 4.56
CA ILE A 30 0.11 -11.29 5.44
C ILE A 30 -0.30 -11.49 6.89
N GLU A 31 -1.60 -11.63 7.16
CA GLU A 31 -2.12 -11.89 8.50
C GLU A 31 -1.59 -13.21 9.06
N GLU A 32 -1.62 -14.28 8.27
CA GLU A 32 -1.12 -15.60 8.68
C GLU A 32 0.38 -15.52 9.01
N GLU A 33 1.19 -15.00 8.09
CA GLU A 33 2.64 -14.87 8.29
C GLU A 33 2.99 -14.00 9.52
N ILE A 34 2.28 -12.90 9.75
CA ILE A 34 2.51 -12.04 10.92
C ILE A 34 2.10 -12.74 12.22
N LYS A 35 1.04 -13.53 12.23
CA LYS A 35 0.65 -14.32 13.41
C LYS A 35 1.70 -15.37 13.78
N GLU A 36 2.34 -15.96 12.79
CA GLU A 36 3.44 -16.90 13.02
C GLU A 36 4.68 -16.22 13.62
N ILE A 37 5.04 -15.04 13.07
CA ILE A 37 6.23 -14.29 13.50
C ILE A 37 5.99 -13.62 14.86
N PHE A 38 4.79 -13.09 15.10
CA PHE A 38 4.43 -12.33 16.29
C PHE A 38 3.20 -12.92 17.01
N PRO A 39 3.26 -14.13 17.57
CA PRO A 39 2.08 -14.85 18.08
C PRO A 39 1.40 -14.16 19.28
N LYS A 40 2.09 -13.24 19.94
CA LYS A 40 1.55 -12.49 21.09
C LYS A 40 1.04 -11.10 20.72
N ALA A 41 1.20 -10.67 19.47
CA ALA A 41 0.78 -9.34 19.03
C ALA A 41 -0.75 -9.27 18.87
N ARG A 42 -1.32 -8.16 19.33
CA ARG A 42 -2.73 -7.83 19.12
C ARG A 42 -2.90 -7.28 17.71
N LEU A 43 -3.44 -8.07 16.82
CA LEU A 43 -3.50 -7.84 15.40
C LEU A 43 -4.91 -7.43 14.98
N ILE A 44 -5.03 -6.46 14.09
CA ILE A 44 -6.29 -6.08 13.43
C ILE A 44 -6.07 -6.02 11.91
N VAL A 45 -7.03 -6.60 11.18
CA VAL A 45 -7.12 -6.50 9.72
C VAL A 45 -8.22 -5.50 9.35
N LEU A 46 -7.85 -4.50 8.56
CA LEU A 46 -8.78 -3.52 7.98
C LEU A 46 -9.04 -3.89 6.51
N SER A 47 -10.12 -4.63 6.31
CA SER A 47 -10.62 -4.99 4.98
C SER A 47 -11.59 -3.92 4.43
N SER A 48 -11.94 -4.04 3.16
CA SER A 48 -12.95 -3.18 2.52
C SER A 48 -14.30 -3.22 3.26
N ASP A 49 -14.69 -4.38 3.77
CA ASP A 49 -15.95 -4.54 4.50
C ASP A 49 -15.93 -3.80 5.84
N THR A 50 -14.79 -3.86 6.56
CA THR A 50 -14.60 -3.10 7.79
C THR A 50 -14.65 -1.59 7.53
N MET A 51 -14.07 -1.14 6.43
CA MET A 51 -14.01 0.28 6.05
C MET A 51 -15.38 0.83 5.62
N ASN A 52 -16.23 0.01 5.04
CA ASN A 52 -17.57 0.41 4.62
C ASN A 52 -18.56 0.55 5.80
N ASN A 53 -18.26 -0.03 6.94
CA ASN A 53 -19.07 0.09 8.14
C ASN A 53 -18.50 1.14 9.10
N HIS A 54 -19.04 2.36 9.04
CA HIS A 54 -18.57 3.48 9.86
C HIS A 54 -18.53 3.19 11.37
N LYS A 55 -19.46 2.39 11.92
CA LYS A 55 -19.49 2.06 13.33
C LYS A 55 -18.31 1.16 13.71
N ILE A 56 -18.07 0.11 12.91
CA ILE A 56 -16.96 -0.82 13.12
C ILE A 56 -15.63 -0.08 12.95
N LEU A 57 -15.52 0.75 11.91
CA LEU A 57 -14.34 1.55 11.64
C LEU A 57 -13.98 2.47 12.81
N ASN A 58 -14.96 3.23 13.33
CA ASN A 58 -14.73 4.13 14.46
C ASN A 58 -14.29 3.37 15.71
N GLN A 59 -14.93 2.25 16.03
CA GLN A 59 -14.52 1.41 17.15
C GLN A 59 -13.10 0.87 16.98
N THR A 60 -12.71 0.52 15.76
CA THR A 60 -11.37 0.01 15.46
C THR A 60 -10.33 1.11 15.58
N VAL A 61 -10.61 2.29 15.05
CA VAL A 61 -9.73 3.47 15.19
C VAL A 61 -9.52 3.84 16.66
N GLU A 62 -10.58 3.80 17.48
CA GLU A 62 -10.47 4.06 18.92
C GLU A 62 -9.61 2.99 19.63
N LYS A 63 -9.71 1.71 19.26
CA LYS A 63 -8.82 0.67 19.80
C LYS A 63 -7.36 0.94 19.46
N ILE A 64 -7.08 1.38 18.23
CA ILE A 64 -5.72 1.70 17.79
C ILE A 64 -5.19 2.91 18.57
N LYS A 65 -5.94 4.01 18.67
CA LYS A 65 -5.56 5.20 19.42
C LYS A 65 -5.27 4.93 20.89
N ASN A 66 -6.02 4.02 21.49
CA ASN A 66 -5.89 3.61 22.89
C ASN A 66 -4.83 2.53 23.11
N ASN A 67 -3.93 2.28 22.15
CA ASN A 67 -2.85 1.28 22.22
C ASN A 67 -3.34 -0.15 22.55
N LYS A 68 -4.55 -0.49 22.12
CA LYS A 68 -5.11 -1.85 22.26
C LYS A 68 -4.77 -2.76 21.09
N VAL A 69 -3.99 -2.26 20.14
CA VAL A 69 -3.56 -2.93 18.91
C VAL A 69 -2.08 -2.70 18.72
N ASP A 70 -1.36 -3.74 18.38
CA ASP A 70 0.08 -3.68 18.15
C ASP A 70 0.40 -3.62 16.66
N ILE A 71 -0.36 -4.35 15.83
CA ILE A 71 -0.15 -4.41 14.39
C ILE A 71 -1.48 -4.24 13.66
N VAL A 72 -1.48 -3.36 12.66
CA VAL A 72 -2.62 -3.14 11.77
C VAL A 72 -2.24 -3.57 10.37
N ILE A 73 -3.01 -4.48 9.78
CA ILE A 73 -2.83 -4.92 8.40
C ILE A 73 -3.98 -4.38 7.55
N GLY A 74 -3.69 -3.97 6.34
CA GLY A 74 -4.74 -3.59 5.42
C GLY A 74 -4.23 -3.03 4.09
N THR A 75 -5.15 -2.67 3.23
CA THR A 75 -4.88 -2.12 1.91
C THR A 75 -4.63 -0.60 1.96
N GLN A 76 -4.40 0.01 0.81
CA GLN A 76 -4.21 1.46 0.64
C GLN A 76 -5.27 2.34 1.33
N MET A 77 -6.46 1.79 1.59
CA MET A 77 -7.56 2.54 2.21
C MET A 77 -7.26 2.97 3.65
N ILE A 78 -6.39 2.27 4.37
CA ILE A 78 -5.96 2.65 5.72
C ILE A 78 -5.24 4.02 5.71
N ALA A 79 -4.57 4.34 4.62
CA ALA A 79 -3.84 5.60 4.47
C ALA A 79 -4.75 6.83 4.42
N LYS A 80 -6.06 6.66 4.18
CA LYS A 80 -6.99 7.77 3.99
C LYS A 80 -7.75 8.09 5.29
N GLY A 81 -7.63 9.32 5.74
CA GLY A 81 -8.58 9.92 6.69
C GLY A 81 -8.38 9.65 8.18
N HIS A 82 -7.50 8.72 8.58
CA HIS A 82 -7.31 8.41 10.00
C HIS A 82 -5.93 8.83 10.49
N ASP A 83 -5.88 9.34 11.72
CA ASP A 83 -4.65 9.71 12.39
C ASP A 83 -4.28 8.65 13.43
N PHE A 84 -3.04 8.19 13.40
CA PHE A 84 -2.50 7.18 14.31
C PHE A 84 -1.29 7.76 15.06
N PRO A 85 -1.49 8.49 16.16
CA PRO A 85 -0.44 9.27 16.82
C PRO A 85 0.73 8.40 17.32
N ASN A 86 0.49 7.14 17.63
CA ASN A 86 1.49 6.22 18.18
C ASN A 86 2.12 5.30 17.14
N LEU A 87 1.91 5.56 15.85
CA LEU A 87 2.44 4.74 14.76
C LEU A 87 3.96 4.95 14.64
N LYS A 88 4.74 3.93 14.97
CA LYS A 88 6.21 3.95 14.96
C LYS A 88 6.79 3.38 13.66
N LEU A 89 6.12 2.39 13.07
CA LEU A 89 6.59 1.69 11.88
C LEU A 89 5.46 1.55 10.86
N VAL A 90 5.78 1.82 9.61
CA VAL A 90 4.94 1.52 8.45
C VAL A 90 5.70 0.58 7.52
N GLY A 91 5.14 -0.59 7.27
CA GLY A 91 5.60 -1.54 6.26
C GLY A 91 4.75 -1.46 5.00
N ILE A 92 5.36 -1.27 3.86
CA ILE A 92 4.70 -1.32 2.56
C ILE A 92 5.20 -2.56 1.83
N VAL A 93 4.32 -3.55 1.71
CA VAL A 93 4.62 -4.82 1.07
C VAL A 93 4.25 -4.72 -0.40
N ASP A 94 5.20 -5.12 -1.28
CA ASP A 94 5.02 -5.15 -2.73
C ASP A 94 4.54 -3.80 -3.33
N SER A 95 5.38 -2.79 -3.19
CA SER A 95 5.10 -1.44 -3.72
C SER A 95 5.02 -1.41 -5.25
N ASP A 96 5.53 -2.44 -5.94
CA ASP A 96 5.62 -2.51 -7.40
C ASP A 96 4.29 -2.85 -8.07
N VAL A 97 3.35 -3.46 -7.35
CA VAL A 97 1.99 -3.74 -7.85
C VAL A 97 1.30 -2.48 -8.34
N GLY A 98 1.48 -1.37 -7.65
CA GLY A 98 0.91 -0.08 -8.06
C GLY A 98 1.55 0.52 -9.31
N LEU A 99 2.76 0.07 -9.68
CA LEU A 99 3.51 0.51 -10.86
C LEU A 99 3.30 -0.39 -12.07
N SER A 100 2.76 -1.59 -11.84
CA SER A 100 2.50 -2.58 -12.87
C SER A 100 1.12 -2.34 -13.48
N GLY A 101 1.06 -2.13 -14.80
CA GLY A 101 -0.20 -1.99 -15.52
C GLY A 101 -0.24 -0.81 -16.49
N GLY A 102 -1.17 -0.84 -17.43
CA GLY A 102 -1.32 0.17 -18.48
C GLY A 102 -2.02 1.47 -18.05
N ASP A 103 -2.17 1.73 -16.75
CA ASP A 103 -2.77 2.99 -16.28
C ASP A 103 -1.74 4.13 -16.42
N LEU A 104 -2.10 5.12 -17.22
CA LEU A 104 -1.29 6.31 -17.48
C LEU A 104 -0.97 7.14 -16.22
N ARG A 105 -1.70 6.91 -15.13
CA ARG A 105 -1.49 7.57 -13.83
C ARG A 105 -0.94 6.62 -12.76
N ALA A 106 -0.46 5.44 -13.15
CA ALA A 106 0.07 4.47 -12.18
C ALA A 106 1.16 5.08 -11.30
N SER A 107 2.12 5.76 -11.91
CA SER A 107 3.23 6.45 -11.23
C SER A 107 2.73 7.48 -10.22
N GLU A 108 1.83 8.38 -10.65
CA GLU A 108 1.28 9.43 -9.79
C GLU A 108 0.47 8.86 -8.62
N ARG A 109 -0.39 7.86 -8.91
CA ARG A 109 -1.19 7.22 -7.87
C ARG A 109 -0.34 6.50 -6.85
N THR A 110 0.67 5.75 -7.32
CA THR A 110 1.60 5.04 -6.45
C THR A 110 2.37 6.03 -5.60
N PHE A 111 2.92 7.10 -6.20
CA PHE A 111 3.58 8.16 -5.45
C PHE A 111 2.69 8.76 -4.37
N GLN A 112 1.44 9.12 -4.71
CA GLN A 112 0.48 9.70 -3.76
C GLN A 112 0.17 8.76 -2.61
N VAL A 113 -0.05 7.47 -2.90
CA VAL A 113 -0.35 6.47 -1.87
C VAL A 113 0.85 6.28 -0.96
N LEU A 114 2.04 6.06 -1.51
CA LEU A 114 3.26 5.85 -0.74
C LEU A 114 3.58 7.08 0.12
N GLN A 115 3.43 8.29 -0.42
CA GLN A 115 3.61 9.53 0.33
C GLN A 115 2.60 9.69 1.47
N GLN A 116 1.32 9.35 1.23
CA GLN A 116 0.29 9.39 2.28
C GLN A 116 0.60 8.42 3.41
N VAL A 117 1.01 7.21 3.08
CA VAL A 117 1.34 6.16 4.06
C VAL A 117 2.60 6.54 4.82
N SER A 118 3.66 6.97 4.11
CA SER A 118 4.92 7.42 4.73
C SER A 118 4.72 8.61 5.68
N GLY A 119 3.86 9.55 5.31
CA GLY A 119 3.53 10.69 6.14
C GLY A 119 2.71 10.37 7.41
N ARG A 120 2.36 9.11 7.67
CA ARG A 120 1.64 8.69 8.88
C ARG A 120 2.57 8.33 10.04
N SER A 121 3.76 7.85 9.74
CA SER A 121 4.73 7.45 10.76
C SER A 121 5.37 8.69 11.42
N GLY A 122 5.39 8.74 12.75
CA GLY A 122 6.09 9.78 13.51
C GLY A 122 5.53 11.20 13.44
N ARG A 123 4.31 11.39 12.96
CA ARG A 123 3.70 12.72 12.73
C ARG A 123 3.63 13.62 13.98
N HIS A 124 3.47 13.01 15.15
CA HIS A 124 3.31 13.71 16.42
C HIS A 124 4.59 13.78 17.26
N SER A 125 5.69 13.23 16.74
CA SER A 125 6.94 13.21 17.48
C SER A 125 7.72 14.51 17.32
N LYS A 126 8.05 15.14 18.46
CA LYS A 126 8.89 16.34 18.52
C LYS A 126 10.38 16.00 18.65
N LYS A 127 10.71 14.74 18.97
CA LYS A 127 12.10 14.30 19.17
C LYS A 127 12.54 13.45 17.96
N GLU A 128 13.78 13.59 17.53
CA GLU A 128 14.34 12.81 16.42
C GLU A 128 14.32 11.29 16.69
N GLU A 129 14.57 10.92 17.94
CA GLU A 129 14.56 9.51 18.41
C GLU A 129 13.19 8.83 18.29
N ASP A 130 12.12 9.63 18.18
CA ASP A 130 10.74 9.15 18.07
C ASP A 130 10.19 9.24 16.64
N LYS A 131 11.02 9.60 15.67
CA LYS A 131 10.60 9.59 14.27
C LYS A 131 10.19 8.19 13.85
N GLY A 132 9.03 8.10 13.22
CA GLY A 132 8.57 6.82 12.71
C GLY A 132 9.38 6.37 11.51
N VAL A 133 9.52 5.05 11.38
CA VAL A 133 10.25 4.40 10.29
C VAL A 133 9.26 3.93 9.21
N VAL A 134 9.66 4.07 7.96
CA VAL A 134 8.92 3.51 6.83
C VAL A 134 9.81 2.52 6.09
N LEU A 135 9.34 1.28 5.96
CA LEU A 135 10.00 0.23 5.19
C LEU A 135 9.21 -0.01 3.92
N ILE A 136 9.86 0.10 2.77
CA ILE A 136 9.24 -0.13 1.46
C ILE A 136 9.89 -1.34 0.83
N GLN A 137 9.11 -2.40 0.63
CA GLN A 137 9.54 -3.57 -0.12
C GLN A 137 9.34 -3.34 -1.61
N THR A 138 10.39 -3.50 -2.40
CA THR A 138 10.38 -3.32 -3.86
C THR A 138 11.40 -4.24 -4.53
N TYR A 139 11.12 -4.68 -5.74
CA TYR A 139 12.07 -5.37 -6.62
C TYR A 139 13.00 -4.40 -7.34
N ASP A 140 12.61 -3.12 -7.46
CA ASP A 140 13.40 -2.07 -8.12
C ASP A 140 13.69 -0.90 -7.18
N SER A 141 14.70 -1.06 -6.34
CA SER A 141 15.14 0.00 -5.42
C SER A 141 15.71 1.25 -6.11
N LYS A 142 16.01 1.15 -7.42
CA LYS A 142 16.48 2.28 -8.24
C LYS A 142 15.34 3.04 -8.90
N ASN A 143 14.10 2.57 -8.76
CA ASN A 143 12.94 3.22 -9.33
C ASN A 143 12.86 4.70 -8.89
N PRO A 144 12.70 5.65 -9.83
CA PRO A 144 12.65 7.07 -9.51
C PRO A 144 11.57 7.44 -8.49
N ILE A 145 10.43 6.75 -8.51
CA ILE A 145 9.31 6.98 -7.59
C ILE A 145 9.71 6.56 -6.18
N ILE A 146 10.24 5.35 -6.02
CA ILE A 146 10.68 4.81 -4.74
C ILE A 146 11.79 5.71 -4.14
N ASN A 147 12.74 6.13 -4.97
CA ASN A 147 13.81 7.04 -4.54
C ASN A 147 13.27 8.41 -4.10
N ALA A 148 12.34 8.99 -4.83
CA ALA A 148 11.73 10.27 -4.48
C ALA A 148 10.96 10.19 -3.15
N ILE A 149 10.28 9.08 -2.89
CA ILE A 149 9.61 8.81 -1.60
C ILE A 149 10.63 8.68 -0.47
N ALA A 150 11.68 7.86 -0.66
CA ALA A 150 12.70 7.63 0.35
C ALA A 150 13.43 8.93 0.74
N LYS A 151 13.64 9.83 -0.20
CA LYS A 151 14.24 11.16 0.01
C LYS A 151 13.23 12.22 0.47
N ASN A 152 11.94 11.89 0.53
CA ASN A 152 10.85 12.85 0.74
C ASN A 152 10.92 14.05 -0.24
N ASN A 153 11.34 13.81 -1.48
CA ASN A 153 11.54 14.82 -2.49
C ASN A 153 10.45 14.76 -3.58
N ARG A 154 9.35 15.45 -3.30
CA ARG A 154 8.19 15.53 -4.20
C ARG A 154 8.52 16.19 -5.55
N ASN A 155 9.34 17.23 -5.53
CA ASN A 155 9.66 17.97 -6.74
C ASN A 155 10.47 17.09 -7.71
N GLU A 156 11.44 16.34 -7.23
CA GLU A 156 12.21 15.39 -8.03
C GLU A 156 11.31 14.37 -8.76
N PHE A 157 10.23 13.91 -8.10
CA PHE A 157 9.27 13.02 -8.74
C PHE A 157 8.53 13.73 -9.89
N PHE A 158 7.98 14.92 -9.64
CA PHE A 158 7.22 15.63 -10.67
C PHE A 158 8.06 16.05 -11.86
N ASP A 159 9.29 16.50 -11.65
CA ASP A 159 10.20 16.89 -12.72
C ASP A 159 10.48 15.69 -13.64
N LYS A 160 10.78 14.52 -13.07
CA LYS A 160 11.02 13.29 -13.84
C LYS A 160 9.76 12.80 -14.56
N GLU A 161 8.60 12.87 -13.90
CA GLU A 161 7.33 12.47 -14.50
C GLU A 161 6.97 13.38 -15.69
N LEU A 162 7.15 14.69 -15.56
CA LEU A 162 6.90 15.64 -16.65
C LEU A 162 7.81 15.40 -17.86
N VAL A 163 9.09 15.15 -17.65
CA VAL A 163 10.03 14.79 -18.73
C VAL A 163 9.58 13.50 -19.44
N SER A 164 9.21 12.48 -18.68
CA SER A 164 8.71 11.22 -19.25
C SER A 164 7.44 11.44 -20.09
N ARG A 165 6.49 12.24 -19.60
CA ARG A 165 5.24 12.58 -20.32
C ARG A 165 5.50 13.41 -21.57
N GLN A 166 6.44 14.32 -21.53
CA GLN A 166 6.83 15.11 -22.69
C GLN A 166 7.40 14.23 -23.80
N TYR A 167 8.31 13.33 -23.43
CA TYR A 167 8.90 12.37 -24.36
C TYR A 167 7.84 11.45 -25.00
N ALA A 168 6.92 10.94 -24.19
CA ALA A 168 5.85 10.04 -24.62
C ALA A 168 4.65 10.77 -25.26
N LYS A 169 4.69 12.10 -25.38
CA LYS A 169 3.58 12.95 -25.86
C LYS A 169 2.26 12.69 -25.11
N MET A 170 2.36 12.44 -23.80
CA MET A 170 1.22 12.27 -22.92
C MET A 170 0.73 13.60 -22.32
N PRO A 171 -0.50 13.68 -21.83
CA PRO A 171 -0.98 14.88 -21.15
C PRO A 171 -0.03 15.33 -20.01
N PRO A 172 0.26 16.62 -19.87
CA PRO A 172 -0.31 17.78 -20.58
C PRO A 172 0.30 18.10 -21.95
N TYR A 173 1.31 17.37 -22.39
CA TYR A 173 2.07 17.65 -23.62
C TYR A 173 1.45 17.06 -24.89
N GLY A 174 0.43 16.24 -24.76
CA GLY A 174 -0.32 15.61 -25.85
C GLY A 174 -1.75 15.33 -25.47
N ARG A 175 -2.53 14.86 -26.42
CA ARG A 175 -3.91 14.38 -26.20
C ARG A 175 -3.98 12.90 -26.46
N LEU A 176 -4.71 12.18 -25.62
CA LEU A 176 -5.04 10.78 -25.83
C LEU A 176 -6.42 10.75 -26.49
N ALA A 177 -6.52 10.05 -27.60
CA ALA A 177 -7.76 9.81 -28.30
C ALA A 177 -8.34 8.44 -27.92
#